data_e3d264131ea8b0fdb3b236f4413a86f0
#
_entry.id   e3d264131ea8b0fdb3b236f4413a86f0
#
_cell.length_a   1.000
_cell.length_b   1.000
_cell.length_c   1.000
_cell.angle_alpha   90.00
_cell.angle_beta   90.00
_cell.angle_gamma   90.00
#
_symmetry.space_group_name_H-M   'P 1'
#
loop_
_entity.id
_entity.type
_entity.pdbx_description
1 polymer ?
#
loop_
_entity_poly.entity_id
_entity_poly.type
_entity_poly.pdbx_seq_one_letter_code
_entity_poly.pdbx_strand_id
1 'polypeptide(L)'
;MKINNFNLNSKEVVMLFFRHFSKRLVIGSLTVVVFFCLSMTRVVAKDITIQVWSGGTNVNDAYRIDAITMAADILEKEAAIRGETLNITVDGKYDFDGWGGFKQAVTLAAEAKKAPHIVVTGHGDIAPWSQSGLIRPIENYVDFDSWPLNDLFENLVEISSFEGTIYGVPQDAESRPFFAWIPYLKKIGYSNSDIRAMPEKIRKGQYTLYDMLDDAKKIQDAGLVKPGYGWYPRVSKGGDYWQFYQSFGGKMMDSKSGKLLFDRNAMKKFYAFFAKAVEMGGTRKNHIGTPWDQWYSEVASGKAGLWHGGTWHYARYTGKEGLKGFFDKIMFSLIPAGDKNGRANTITHPLVYLVTNRGSEADAEIAAQLISIASEPRINTLHAIKSAHLGIAKSQMSVPLYSNDRWASEATQRLLPYASAQPNHTGFAPYFDAMWKGLQAAWTGQKSPESAVSDVEAELRANLGSDIIIR
;
A
#
# COMPACT_ATOMS: atom_id res chain seq x y z
N MET A 1 2.95 -64.11 35.68
CA MET A 1 4.40 -64.25 35.87
C MET A 1 4.87 -63.03 36.65
N LYS A 2 5.39 -63.22 37.85
CA LYS A 2 5.62 -62.20 38.90
C LYS A 2 6.83 -61.31 38.53
N ILE A 3 6.66 -60.01 38.61
CA ILE A 3 7.76 -59.03 38.56
C ILE A 3 8.14 -58.74 40.00
N ASN A 4 9.38 -59.06 40.37
CA ASN A 4 9.95 -58.72 41.68
C ASN A 4 10.53 -57.30 41.65
N ASN A 5 10.05 -56.48 42.56
CA ASN A 5 10.64 -55.19 42.94
C ASN A 5 11.93 -55.40 43.73
N PHE A 6 13.03 -54.79 43.26
CA PHE A 6 14.22 -54.56 44.11
C PHE A 6 14.27 -53.06 44.43
N ASN A 7 13.97 -52.81 45.69
CA ASN A 7 14.10 -51.50 46.32
C ASN A 7 15.51 -51.42 46.94
N LEU A 8 16.39 -50.60 46.35
CA LEU A 8 17.69 -50.30 46.99
C LEU A 8 17.65 -48.86 47.53
N ASN A 9 17.90 -48.75 48.82
CA ASN A 9 17.80 -47.58 49.68
C ASN A 9 18.93 -46.59 49.32
N SER A 10 18.62 -45.36 49.05
CA SER A 10 19.52 -44.28 48.58
C SER A 10 20.61 -43.83 49.57
N LYS A 11 20.71 -44.43 50.69
CA LYS A 11 21.73 -44.10 51.71
C LYS A 11 23.00 -45.00 51.72
N GLU A 12 22.98 -46.16 51.05
CA GLU A 12 24.14 -47.03 50.95
C GLU A 12 25.04 -46.74 49.72
N VAL A 13 24.57 -46.11 48.74
CA VAL A 13 25.35 -45.73 47.52
C VAL A 13 26.27 -44.52 47.77
N VAL A 14 25.94 -43.69 48.76
CA VAL A 14 26.72 -42.47 49.06
C VAL A 14 27.93 -42.76 49.92
N MET A 15 27.97 -43.91 50.70
CA MET A 15 29.05 -44.18 51.62
C MET A 15 30.25 -44.97 51.04
N LEU A 16 30.14 -45.51 49.84
CA LEU A 16 31.23 -46.21 49.12
C LEU A 16 32.09 -45.31 48.22
N PHE A 17 31.71 -44.10 48.02
CA PHE A 17 32.47 -43.16 47.18
C PHE A 17 33.40 -42.21 47.96
N PHE A 18 33.30 -42.15 49.27
CA PHE A 18 34.06 -41.20 50.11
C PHE A 18 35.32 -41.70 50.76
N ARG A 19 35.80 -42.95 50.48
CA ARG A 19 36.94 -43.54 51.20
C ARG A 19 38.25 -43.65 50.43
N HIS A 20 38.38 -43.11 49.21
CA HIS A 20 39.64 -43.24 48.45
C HIS A 20 40.11 -41.98 47.71
N PHE A 21 39.75 -40.79 48.14
CA PHE A 21 40.29 -39.56 47.59
C PHE A 21 40.68 -38.53 48.66
N SER A 22 41.70 -38.85 49.43
CA SER A 22 42.38 -37.85 50.23
C SER A 22 43.78 -37.58 49.71
N LYS A 23 44.02 -36.28 49.44
CA LYS A 23 45.32 -35.58 49.31
C LYS A 23 45.86 -35.21 47.94
N ARG A 24 45.06 -35.24 46.79
CA ARG A 24 45.50 -34.58 45.53
C ARG A 24 44.44 -33.78 44.82
N LEU A 25 43.38 -33.31 45.48
CA LEU A 25 42.22 -32.65 44.83
C LEU A 25 41.91 -31.24 45.34
N VAL A 26 42.85 -30.54 45.96
CA VAL A 26 42.61 -29.15 46.39
C VAL A 26 43.08 -28.13 45.35
N ILE A 27 44.00 -28.51 44.41
CA ILE A 27 44.52 -27.59 43.37
C ILE A 27 43.69 -27.72 42.07
N GLY A 28 43.05 -28.87 41.78
CA GLY A 28 42.23 -29.07 40.58
C GLY A 28 40.83 -28.45 40.69
N SER A 29 40.24 -28.34 41.89
CA SER A 29 38.87 -27.79 42.07
C SER A 29 38.82 -26.27 41.95
N LEU A 30 39.91 -25.57 42.28
CA LEU A 30 39.95 -24.09 42.11
C LEU A 30 40.08 -23.69 40.63
N THR A 31 40.76 -24.49 39.81
CA THR A 31 40.93 -24.21 38.37
C THR A 31 39.66 -24.49 37.56
N VAL A 32 38.85 -25.50 37.96
CA VAL A 32 37.55 -25.79 37.29
C VAL A 32 36.48 -24.79 37.66
N VAL A 33 36.43 -24.28 38.92
CA VAL A 33 35.49 -23.23 39.32
C VAL A 33 35.86 -21.88 38.67
N VAL A 34 37.16 -21.57 38.53
CA VAL A 34 37.60 -20.34 37.82
C VAL A 34 37.35 -20.45 36.34
N PHE A 35 37.44 -21.63 35.69
CA PHE A 35 37.10 -21.81 34.28
C PHE A 35 35.58 -21.82 34.03
N PHE A 36 34.74 -22.24 34.99
CA PHE A 36 33.30 -22.17 34.90
C PHE A 36 32.75 -20.75 35.16
N CYS A 37 33.47 -19.93 35.94
CA CYS A 37 33.14 -18.51 36.14
C CYS A 37 33.67 -17.58 35.02
N LEU A 38 34.61 -18.05 34.19
CA LEU A 38 35.16 -17.25 33.07
C LEU A 38 34.42 -17.52 31.73
N SER A 39 33.53 -18.49 31.69
CA SER A 39 32.62 -18.70 30.55
C SER A 39 31.25 -18.04 30.71
N MET A 40 31.07 -17.09 31.63
CA MET A 40 30.03 -16.08 31.50
C MET A 40 30.47 -15.21 30.31
N THR A 41 30.13 -15.63 29.10
CA THR A 41 30.08 -14.76 27.96
C THR A 41 29.31 -13.52 28.41
N ARG A 42 30.01 -12.39 28.56
CA ARG A 42 29.34 -11.10 28.71
C ARG A 42 28.39 -11.03 27.52
N VAL A 43 27.10 -11.17 27.77
CA VAL A 43 26.08 -10.77 26.81
C VAL A 43 26.33 -9.27 26.60
N VAL A 44 27.06 -8.94 25.55
CA VAL A 44 27.26 -7.54 25.19
C VAL A 44 25.91 -7.06 24.69
N ALA A 45 25.31 -6.13 25.43
CA ALA A 45 24.11 -5.46 24.96
C ALA A 45 24.40 -4.85 23.59
N LYS A 46 23.57 -5.13 22.60
CA LYS A 46 23.63 -4.49 21.29
C LYS A 46 22.62 -3.36 21.27
N ASP A 47 23.13 -2.13 21.40
CA ASP A 47 22.33 -0.93 21.22
C ASP A 47 22.35 -0.53 19.75
N ILE A 48 21.19 -0.35 19.15
CA ILE A 48 21.05 0.02 17.75
C ILE A 48 19.96 1.10 17.58
N THR A 49 20.21 2.08 16.71
CA THR A 49 19.20 3.06 16.29
C THR A 49 18.81 2.79 14.84
N ILE A 50 17.55 2.48 14.62
CA ILE A 50 16.96 2.30 13.30
C ILE A 50 16.18 3.55 12.92
N GLN A 51 16.68 4.28 11.92
CA GLN A 51 15.99 5.44 11.36
C GLN A 51 14.93 4.99 10.34
N VAL A 52 13.70 5.49 10.49
CA VAL A 52 12.55 5.16 9.65
C VAL A 52 11.92 6.44 9.12
N TRP A 53 11.93 6.62 7.80
CA TRP A 53 11.27 7.75 7.15
C TRP A 53 10.06 7.26 6.35
N SER A 54 8.90 7.88 6.61
CA SER A 54 7.65 7.59 5.91
C SER A 54 7.20 8.80 5.10
N GLY A 55 6.88 8.61 3.83
CA GLY A 55 6.16 9.61 3.06
C GLY A 55 4.76 9.84 3.64
N GLY A 56 4.25 11.05 3.43
CA GLY A 56 2.95 11.48 3.92
C GLY A 56 3.04 12.84 4.62
N THR A 57 1.88 13.41 4.91
CA THR A 57 1.75 14.71 5.59
C THR A 57 0.66 14.67 6.67
N ASN A 58 0.12 13.48 6.95
CA ASN A 58 -0.99 13.29 7.85
C ASN A 58 -0.51 12.61 9.14
N VAL A 59 -1.07 12.99 10.28
CA VAL A 59 -0.81 12.33 11.56
C VAL A 59 -1.05 10.81 11.52
N ASN A 60 -1.97 10.34 10.67
CA ASN A 60 -2.19 8.91 10.47
C ASN A 60 -1.02 8.19 9.79
N ASP A 61 -0.11 8.93 9.14
CA ASP A 61 1.09 8.36 8.53
C ASP A 61 2.12 7.93 9.59
N ALA A 62 2.04 8.48 10.81
CA ALA A 62 2.84 8.05 11.96
C ALA A 62 2.64 6.57 12.30
N TYR A 63 1.43 6.01 12.09
CA TYR A 63 1.16 4.59 12.38
C TYR A 63 2.05 3.61 11.59
N ARG A 64 2.66 4.03 10.50
CA ARG A 64 3.65 3.23 9.75
C ARG A 64 4.95 3.08 10.53
N ILE A 65 5.34 4.13 11.25
CA ILE A 65 6.51 4.14 12.14
C ILE A 65 6.18 3.40 13.43
N ASP A 66 4.99 3.61 13.98
CA ASP A 66 4.53 2.93 15.20
C ASP A 66 4.53 1.41 15.03
N ALA A 67 4.21 0.91 13.83
CA ALA A 67 4.29 -0.52 13.51
C ALA A 67 5.73 -1.07 13.64
N ILE A 68 6.72 -0.31 13.18
CA ILE A 68 8.15 -0.66 13.34
C ILE A 68 8.57 -0.58 14.82
N THR A 69 8.04 0.39 15.57
CA THR A 69 8.32 0.50 17.02
C THR A 69 7.76 -0.70 17.79
N MET A 70 6.52 -1.12 17.47
CA MET A 70 5.95 -2.35 18.05
C MET A 70 6.76 -3.60 17.65
N ALA A 71 7.25 -3.65 16.42
CA ALA A 71 8.13 -4.74 15.99
C ALA A 71 9.44 -4.77 16.76
N ALA A 72 10.03 -3.61 17.09
CA ALA A 72 11.23 -3.51 17.90
C ALA A 72 10.99 -4.09 19.32
N ASP A 73 9.89 -3.71 19.97
CA ASP A 73 9.50 -4.25 21.28
C ASP A 73 9.34 -5.78 21.28
N ILE A 74 8.86 -6.36 20.18
CA ILE A 74 8.70 -7.80 20.01
C ILE A 74 10.08 -8.45 19.84
N LEU A 75 10.90 -7.93 18.93
CA LEU A 75 12.23 -8.48 18.62
C LEU A 75 13.16 -8.43 19.85
N GLU A 76 13.11 -7.38 20.68
CA GLU A 76 13.84 -7.29 21.93
C GLU A 76 13.41 -8.38 22.93
N LYS A 77 12.11 -8.64 23.04
CA LYS A 77 11.59 -9.72 23.91
C LYS A 77 11.99 -11.10 23.41
N GLU A 78 11.98 -11.33 22.13
CA GLU A 78 12.46 -12.57 21.51
C GLU A 78 13.96 -12.77 21.74
N ALA A 79 14.77 -11.73 21.62
CA ALA A 79 16.18 -11.74 21.95
C ALA A 79 16.40 -12.10 23.42
N ALA A 80 15.65 -11.48 24.34
CA ALA A 80 15.72 -11.78 25.76
C ALA A 80 15.36 -13.24 26.09
N ILE A 81 14.38 -13.84 25.40
CA ILE A 81 14.04 -15.28 25.54
C ILE A 81 15.21 -16.15 25.11
N ARG A 82 16.00 -15.76 24.12
CA ARG A 82 17.22 -16.45 23.70
C ARG A 82 18.42 -16.18 24.59
N GLY A 83 18.29 -15.34 25.63
CA GLY A 83 19.38 -14.95 26.55
C GLY A 83 20.29 -13.85 25.95
N GLU A 84 19.83 -13.15 24.92
CA GLU A 84 20.52 -12.03 24.27
C GLU A 84 20.02 -10.70 24.86
N THR A 85 20.84 -9.65 24.83
CA THR A 85 20.42 -8.30 25.16
C THR A 85 20.47 -7.44 23.88
N LEU A 86 19.30 -7.04 23.41
CA LEU A 86 19.12 -6.19 22.25
C LEU A 86 18.29 -4.98 22.66
N ASN A 87 18.76 -3.77 22.39
CA ASN A 87 18.04 -2.52 22.63
C ASN A 87 17.91 -1.79 21.29
N ILE A 88 16.69 -1.56 20.83
CA ILE A 88 16.40 -0.94 19.52
C ILE A 88 15.70 0.40 19.75
N THR A 89 16.31 1.48 19.32
CA THR A 89 15.67 2.79 19.25
C THR A 89 15.17 3.04 17.85
N VAL A 90 13.88 3.30 17.68
CA VAL A 90 13.29 3.70 16.40
C VAL A 90 13.27 5.23 16.33
N ASP A 91 14.06 5.80 15.42
CA ASP A 91 14.10 7.24 15.11
C ASP A 91 13.27 7.52 13.86
N GLY A 92 12.00 7.92 14.07
CA GLY A 92 10.99 8.05 13.04
C GLY A 92 10.74 9.45 12.55
N LYS A 93 10.55 9.63 11.23
CA LYS A 93 10.18 10.91 10.61
C LYS A 93 9.12 10.73 9.54
N TYR A 94 8.05 11.58 9.54
CA TYR A 94 6.96 11.57 8.54
C TYR A 94 6.48 12.97 8.10
N ASP A 95 7.00 14.05 8.66
CA ASP A 95 6.59 15.45 8.46
C ASP A 95 7.34 16.12 7.29
N PHE A 96 7.23 15.55 6.10
CA PHE A 96 7.86 16.11 4.90
C PHE A 96 6.90 17.07 4.18
N ASP A 97 7.47 17.93 3.32
CA ASP A 97 6.69 18.80 2.43
C ASP A 97 6.12 17.99 1.24
N GLY A 98 5.11 17.19 1.54
CA GLY A 98 4.45 16.30 0.60
C GLY A 98 5.36 15.17 0.08
N TRP A 99 4.83 14.40 -0.86
CA TRP A 99 5.54 13.27 -1.46
C TRP A 99 6.79 13.70 -2.26
N GLY A 100 6.74 14.86 -2.91
CA GLY A 100 7.90 15.41 -3.64
C GLY A 100 9.06 15.75 -2.70
N GLY A 101 8.78 16.51 -1.64
CA GLY A 101 9.76 16.86 -0.62
C GLY A 101 10.34 15.62 0.09
N PHE A 102 9.50 14.62 0.38
CA PHE A 102 9.96 13.34 0.93
C PHE A 102 10.96 12.63 0.01
N LYS A 103 10.60 12.42 -1.27
CA LYS A 103 11.49 11.73 -2.22
C LYS A 103 12.79 12.48 -2.45
N GLN A 104 12.74 13.79 -2.53
CA GLN A 104 13.93 14.63 -2.64
C GLN A 104 14.81 14.48 -1.39
N ALA A 105 14.23 14.52 -0.19
CA ALA A 105 14.97 14.35 1.06
C ALA A 105 15.67 12.99 1.15
N VAL A 106 14.98 11.90 0.76
CA VAL A 106 15.56 10.55 0.72
C VAL A 106 16.73 10.49 -0.27
N THR A 107 16.56 11.03 -1.47
CA THR A 107 17.61 11.02 -2.51
C THR A 107 18.85 11.79 -2.05
N LEU A 108 18.68 13.03 -1.53
CA LEU A 108 19.79 13.83 -1.02
C LEU A 108 20.50 13.16 0.17
N ALA A 109 19.72 12.52 1.07
CA ALA A 109 20.30 11.78 2.18
C ALA A 109 21.09 10.55 1.70
N ALA A 110 20.61 9.86 0.65
CA ALA A 110 21.34 8.74 0.05
C ALA A 110 22.66 9.17 -0.59
N GLU A 111 22.66 10.27 -1.35
CA GLU A 111 23.88 10.85 -1.92
C GLU A 111 24.90 11.23 -0.83
N ALA A 112 24.42 11.76 0.30
CA ALA A 112 25.24 12.08 1.46
C ALA A 112 25.64 10.86 2.32
N LYS A 113 25.24 9.62 1.94
CA LYS A 113 25.41 8.38 2.71
C LYS A 113 24.76 8.44 4.10
N LYS A 114 23.65 9.17 4.21
CA LYS A 114 22.86 9.40 5.44
C LYS A 114 21.38 9.04 5.26
N ALA A 115 21.05 8.19 4.27
CA ALA A 115 19.69 7.68 4.12
C ALA A 115 19.20 7.03 5.43
N PRO A 116 17.91 7.04 5.75
CA PRO A 116 17.39 6.25 6.86
C PRO A 116 17.59 4.74 6.58
N HIS A 117 17.50 3.89 7.60
CA HIS A 117 17.62 2.44 7.42
C HIS A 117 16.39 1.86 6.70
N ILE A 118 15.22 2.37 7.05
CA ILE A 118 13.93 1.98 6.46
C ILE A 118 13.28 3.21 5.83
N VAL A 119 12.75 3.06 4.63
CA VAL A 119 11.87 4.05 3.99
C VAL A 119 10.51 3.43 3.70
N VAL A 120 9.44 4.23 3.86
CA VAL A 120 8.09 3.84 3.48
C VAL A 120 7.64 4.75 2.35
N THR A 121 7.45 4.17 1.17
CA THR A 121 7.09 4.93 -0.04
C THR A 121 6.16 4.13 -0.94
N GLY A 122 5.66 4.77 -2.00
CA GLY A 122 4.88 4.06 -3.03
C GLY A 122 5.74 3.06 -3.79
N HIS A 123 5.19 1.88 -4.09
CA HIS A 123 5.89 0.81 -4.80
C HIS A 123 6.54 1.26 -6.13
N GLY A 124 6.00 2.29 -6.80
CA GLY A 124 6.57 2.83 -8.04
C GLY A 124 7.97 3.43 -7.91
N ASP A 125 8.49 3.60 -6.70
CA ASP A 125 9.87 4.03 -6.47
C ASP A 125 10.87 2.87 -6.47
N ILE A 126 10.40 1.63 -6.41
CA ILE A 126 11.28 0.44 -6.36
C ILE A 126 12.21 0.38 -7.58
N ALA A 127 11.65 0.47 -8.79
CA ALA A 127 12.45 0.37 -10.00
C ALA A 127 13.58 1.43 -10.09
N PRO A 128 13.30 2.75 -9.98
CA PRO A 128 14.37 3.75 -10.03
C PRO A 128 15.32 3.69 -8.84
N TRP A 129 14.86 3.33 -7.65
CA TRP A 129 15.72 3.28 -6.45
C TRP A 129 16.58 2.03 -6.39
N SER A 130 16.11 0.88 -6.91
CA SER A 130 16.94 -0.32 -7.06
C SER A 130 18.05 -0.12 -8.08
N GLN A 131 17.73 0.47 -9.24
CA GLN A 131 18.73 0.74 -10.28
C GLN A 131 19.78 1.77 -9.85
N SER A 132 19.41 2.76 -9.03
CA SER A 132 20.36 3.72 -8.46
C SER A 132 21.17 3.17 -7.28
N GLY A 133 20.88 1.95 -6.81
CA GLY A 133 21.51 1.36 -5.64
C GLY A 133 21.14 2.04 -4.32
N LEU A 134 20.02 2.75 -4.27
CA LEU A 134 19.53 3.37 -3.04
C LEU A 134 18.95 2.34 -2.07
N ILE A 135 18.29 1.32 -2.59
CA ILE A 135 17.67 0.24 -1.82
C ILE A 135 18.33 -1.10 -2.14
N ARG A 136 18.22 -2.03 -1.22
CA ARG A 136 18.72 -3.41 -1.36
C ARG A 136 17.59 -4.43 -1.39
N PRO A 137 17.78 -5.60 -2.02
CA PRO A 137 16.81 -6.68 -1.99
C PRO A 137 16.52 -7.13 -0.56
N ILE A 138 15.26 -7.06 -0.13
CA ILE A 138 14.88 -7.50 1.23
C ILE A 138 14.87 -9.03 1.35
N GLU A 139 14.63 -9.75 0.25
CA GLU A 139 14.63 -11.22 0.20
C GLU A 139 15.96 -11.85 0.63
N ASN A 140 17.05 -11.08 0.65
CA ASN A 140 18.33 -11.55 1.16
C ASN A 140 18.38 -11.67 2.70
N TYR A 141 17.39 -11.09 3.41
CA TYR A 141 17.38 -10.96 4.86
C TYR A 141 16.18 -11.63 5.53
N VAL A 142 15.10 -11.86 4.79
CA VAL A 142 13.86 -12.46 5.29
C VAL A 142 13.34 -13.52 4.33
N ASP A 143 12.69 -14.53 4.89
CA ASP A 143 12.12 -15.64 4.15
C ASP A 143 10.64 -15.41 3.87
N PHE A 144 10.28 -15.23 2.60
CA PHE A 144 8.89 -15.03 2.17
C PHE A 144 8.03 -16.31 2.24
N ASP A 145 8.64 -17.48 2.44
CA ASP A 145 7.93 -18.74 2.66
C ASP A 145 7.58 -18.94 4.14
N SER A 146 8.11 -18.08 5.03
CA SER A 146 7.90 -18.14 6.48
C SER A 146 6.90 -17.08 6.95
N TRP A 147 6.23 -17.34 8.10
CA TRP A 147 5.38 -16.38 8.78
C TRP A 147 6.17 -15.13 9.23
N PRO A 148 5.60 -13.93 9.09
CA PRO A 148 4.25 -13.61 8.57
C PRO A 148 4.20 -13.38 7.06
N LEU A 149 5.34 -13.42 6.36
CA LEU A 149 5.44 -12.98 4.97
C LEU A 149 4.74 -13.93 3.99
N ASN A 150 4.63 -15.23 4.29
CA ASN A 150 3.89 -16.20 3.48
C ASN A 150 2.36 -15.99 3.48
N ASP A 151 1.85 -15.17 4.42
CA ASP A 151 0.44 -14.81 4.52
C ASP A 151 0.06 -13.57 3.68
N LEU A 152 1.04 -12.86 3.13
CA LEU A 152 0.80 -11.69 2.29
C LEU A 152 0.02 -12.06 1.02
N PHE A 153 -0.76 -11.11 0.50
CA PHE A 153 -1.36 -11.26 -0.82
C PHE A 153 -0.27 -11.32 -1.89
N GLU A 154 -0.27 -12.36 -2.70
CA GLU A 154 0.76 -12.63 -3.71
C GLU A 154 0.94 -11.48 -4.70
N ASN A 155 -0.18 -10.87 -5.14
CA ASN A 155 -0.13 -9.71 -6.02
C ASN A 155 0.53 -8.48 -5.37
N LEU A 156 0.46 -8.32 -4.04
CA LEU A 156 1.15 -7.23 -3.35
C LEU A 156 2.65 -7.49 -3.22
N VAL A 157 3.06 -8.75 -3.06
CA VAL A 157 4.47 -9.16 -3.09
C VAL A 157 5.05 -8.96 -4.49
N GLU A 158 4.32 -9.38 -5.54
CA GLU A 158 4.71 -9.14 -6.94
C GLU A 158 4.90 -7.66 -7.23
N ILE A 159 4.01 -6.80 -6.75
CA ILE A 159 4.11 -5.34 -6.89
C ILE A 159 5.34 -4.78 -6.13
N SER A 160 5.77 -5.44 -5.07
CA SER A 160 6.95 -5.06 -4.28
C SER A 160 8.27 -5.57 -4.86
N SER A 161 8.22 -6.15 -6.08
CA SER A 161 9.35 -6.73 -6.78
C SER A 161 9.71 -5.93 -8.05
N PHE A 162 10.96 -6.05 -8.47
CA PHE A 162 11.45 -5.51 -9.73
C PHE A 162 12.44 -6.49 -10.37
N GLU A 163 12.23 -6.81 -11.66
CA GLU A 163 13.03 -7.78 -12.41
C GLU A 163 13.20 -9.14 -11.71
N GLY A 164 12.11 -9.60 -11.04
CA GLY A 164 12.07 -10.90 -10.36
C GLY A 164 12.69 -10.91 -8.95
N THR A 165 13.21 -9.79 -8.48
CA THR A 165 13.81 -9.62 -7.14
C THR A 165 12.86 -8.86 -6.23
N ILE A 166 12.64 -9.34 -4.99
CA ILE A 166 11.78 -8.69 -4.01
C ILE A 166 12.60 -7.64 -3.24
N TYR A 167 12.24 -6.37 -3.41
CA TYR A 167 12.90 -5.24 -2.74
C TYR A 167 12.19 -4.78 -1.48
N GLY A 168 10.91 -5.02 -1.36
CA GLY A 168 10.14 -4.50 -0.23
C GLY A 168 9.04 -5.42 0.27
N VAL A 169 8.48 -5.06 1.41
CA VAL A 169 7.29 -5.69 1.98
C VAL A 169 6.15 -4.69 1.91
N PRO A 170 4.95 -5.07 1.40
CA PRO A 170 3.79 -4.20 1.42
C PRO A 170 3.51 -3.69 2.83
N GLN A 171 3.33 -2.39 2.98
CA GLN A 171 2.97 -1.77 4.26
C GLN A 171 1.46 -1.61 4.37
N ASP A 172 0.81 -1.27 3.28
CA ASP A 172 -0.64 -1.20 3.16
C ASP A 172 -1.11 -1.69 1.80
N ALA A 173 -2.41 -1.86 1.66
CA ALA A 173 -3.10 -1.91 0.38
C ALA A 173 -4.13 -0.79 0.34
N GLU A 174 -4.48 -0.35 -0.87
CA GLU A 174 -5.51 0.63 -1.10
C GLU A 174 -6.32 0.28 -2.33
N SER A 175 -7.44 0.94 -2.51
CA SER A 175 -8.21 0.89 -3.75
C SER A 175 -8.78 2.26 -4.07
N ARG A 176 -9.17 2.44 -5.33
CA ARG A 176 -9.68 3.71 -5.85
C ARG A 176 -11.13 3.56 -6.32
N PRO A 177 -12.11 3.52 -5.37
CA PRO A 177 -13.50 3.31 -5.70
C PRO A 177 -14.18 4.50 -6.39
N PHE A 178 -15.25 4.18 -7.08
CA PHE A 178 -16.33 5.07 -7.45
C PHE A 178 -17.29 5.24 -6.27
N PHE A 179 -17.77 6.46 -6.06
CA PHE A 179 -18.71 6.83 -5.01
C PHE A 179 -19.93 7.58 -5.55
N ALA A 180 -21.08 7.39 -4.91
CA ALA A 180 -22.32 8.10 -5.21
C ALA A 180 -23.14 8.42 -3.96
N TRP A 181 -23.75 9.60 -3.93
CA TRP A 181 -24.71 9.94 -2.87
C TRP A 181 -26.01 9.17 -3.05
N ILE A 182 -26.34 8.28 -2.11
CA ILE A 182 -27.57 7.48 -2.09
C ILE A 182 -28.82 8.36 -2.17
N PRO A 183 -28.95 9.48 -1.41
CA PRO A 183 -30.09 10.37 -1.54
C PRO A 183 -30.28 10.94 -2.96
N TYR A 184 -29.20 11.19 -3.68
CA TYR A 184 -29.27 11.72 -5.05
C TYR A 184 -29.69 10.64 -6.05
N LEU A 185 -29.16 9.45 -5.92
CA LEU A 185 -29.60 8.31 -6.73
C LEU A 185 -31.11 8.08 -6.57
N LYS A 186 -31.64 8.16 -5.33
CA LYS A 186 -33.08 8.05 -5.08
C LYS A 186 -33.87 9.16 -5.76
N LYS A 187 -33.38 10.39 -5.73
CA LYS A 187 -34.05 11.54 -6.37
C LYS A 187 -34.10 11.45 -7.88
N ILE A 188 -33.14 10.79 -8.52
CA ILE A 188 -33.15 10.55 -9.97
C ILE A 188 -33.83 9.22 -10.36
N GLY A 189 -34.51 8.55 -9.41
CA GLY A 189 -35.41 7.42 -9.69
C GLY A 189 -34.93 6.03 -9.32
N TYR A 190 -33.74 5.87 -8.69
CA TYR A 190 -33.29 4.57 -8.21
C TYR A 190 -34.01 4.15 -6.92
N SER A 191 -34.54 2.94 -6.90
CA SER A 191 -35.08 2.30 -5.69
C SER A 191 -33.95 1.86 -4.75
N ASN A 192 -34.30 1.55 -3.50
CA ASN A 192 -33.34 0.96 -2.55
C ASN A 192 -32.76 -0.37 -3.04
N SER A 193 -33.55 -1.17 -3.80
CA SER A 193 -33.07 -2.43 -4.41
C SER A 193 -32.09 -2.17 -5.52
N ASP A 194 -32.33 -1.15 -6.37
CA ASP A 194 -31.40 -0.78 -7.44
C ASP A 194 -30.06 -0.32 -6.90
N ILE A 195 -30.07 0.52 -5.86
CA ILE A 195 -28.86 1.04 -5.23
C ILE A 195 -28.05 -0.10 -4.59
N ARG A 196 -28.70 -1.04 -3.90
CA ARG A 196 -28.02 -2.22 -3.36
C ARG A 196 -27.44 -3.12 -4.44
N ALA A 197 -28.09 -3.23 -5.59
CA ALA A 197 -27.64 -4.05 -6.72
C ALA A 197 -26.59 -3.33 -7.58
N MET A 198 -26.43 -2.01 -7.47
CA MET A 198 -25.57 -1.21 -8.35
C MET A 198 -24.10 -1.66 -8.32
N PRO A 199 -23.45 -1.93 -7.18
CA PRO A 199 -22.07 -2.41 -7.18
C PRO A 199 -21.89 -3.70 -8.00
N GLU A 200 -22.84 -4.62 -7.94
CA GLU A 200 -22.78 -5.86 -8.71
C GLU A 200 -23.08 -5.64 -10.19
N LYS A 201 -24.01 -4.73 -10.54
CA LYS A 201 -24.24 -4.30 -11.93
C LYS A 201 -22.98 -3.66 -12.52
N ILE A 202 -22.30 -2.82 -11.76
CA ILE A 202 -21.02 -2.23 -12.17
C ILE A 202 -19.98 -3.33 -12.41
N ARG A 203 -19.79 -4.23 -11.46
CA ARG A 203 -18.83 -5.34 -11.56
C ARG A 203 -19.07 -6.19 -12.83
N LYS A 204 -20.31 -6.39 -13.20
CA LYS A 204 -20.71 -7.15 -14.40
C LYS A 204 -20.68 -6.34 -15.70
N GLY A 205 -20.29 -5.07 -15.67
CA GLY A 205 -20.30 -4.19 -16.84
C GLY A 205 -21.70 -3.79 -17.32
N GLN A 206 -22.73 -3.95 -16.48
CA GLN A 206 -24.12 -3.59 -16.77
C GLN A 206 -24.43 -2.12 -16.42
N TYR A 207 -23.47 -1.40 -15.90
CA TYR A 207 -23.46 0.04 -15.67
C TYR A 207 -22.07 0.53 -16.05
N THR A 208 -22.02 1.45 -17.00
CA THR A 208 -20.80 1.93 -17.63
C THR A 208 -20.44 3.34 -17.17
N LEU A 209 -19.28 3.84 -17.59
CA LEU A 209 -18.88 5.22 -17.36
C LEU A 209 -19.83 6.22 -18.06
N TYR A 210 -20.46 5.85 -19.17
CA TYR A 210 -21.44 6.72 -19.81
C TYR A 210 -22.77 6.75 -19.06
N ASP A 211 -23.22 5.62 -18.50
CA ASP A 211 -24.38 5.60 -17.60
C ASP A 211 -24.12 6.46 -16.35
N MET A 212 -22.88 6.46 -15.83
CA MET A 212 -22.45 7.34 -14.76
C MET A 212 -22.55 8.83 -15.14
N LEU A 213 -22.14 9.21 -16.37
CA LEU A 213 -22.26 10.58 -16.84
C LEU A 213 -23.74 11.00 -17.02
N ASP A 214 -24.59 10.11 -17.51
CA ASP A 214 -26.03 10.34 -17.62
C ASP A 214 -26.65 10.59 -16.25
N ASP A 215 -26.26 9.79 -15.23
CA ASP A 215 -26.73 10.01 -13.87
C ASP A 215 -26.18 11.30 -13.26
N ALA A 216 -24.92 11.63 -13.52
CA ALA A 216 -24.33 12.91 -13.12
C ALA A 216 -25.14 14.09 -13.69
N LYS A 217 -25.54 14.00 -14.97
CA LYS A 217 -26.37 15.00 -15.63
C LYS A 217 -27.76 15.07 -15.02
N LYS A 218 -28.45 13.94 -14.78
CA LYS A 218 -29.77 13.89 -14.10
C LYS A 218 -29.73 14.52 -12.71
N ILE A 219 -28.68 14.22 -11.91
CA ILE A 219 -28.48 14.80 -10.58
C ILE A 219 -28.40 16.34 -10.65
N GLN A 220 -27.66 16.83 -11.63
CA GLN A 220 -27.50 18.26 -11.86
C GLN A 220 -28.80 18.91 -12.37
N ASP A 221 -29.47 18.30 -13.34
CA ASP A 221 -30.74 18.81 -13.92
C ASP A 221 -31.87 18.82 -12.90
N ALA A 222 -31.82 17.91 -11.90
CA ALA A 222 -32.73 17.92 -10.76
C ALA A 222 -32.40 19.02 -9.73
N GLY A 223 -31.39 19.87 -9.96
CA GLY A 223 -30.98 20.95 -9.08
C GLY A 223 -30.33 20.48 -7.76
N LEU A 224 -29.92 19.21 -7.67
CA LEU A 224 -29.32 18.64 -6.45
C LEU A 224 -27.89 19.11 -6.23
N VAL A 225 -27.19 19.47 -7.28
CA VAL A 225 -25.83 20.03 -7.28
C VAL A 225 -25.72 21.18 -8.31
N LYS A 226 -24.70 22.01 -8.18
CA LYS A 226 -24.42 23.10 -9.13
C LYS A 226 -23.97 22.55 -10.50
N PRO A 227 -24.09 23.32 -11.60
CA PRO A 227 -23.50 22.98 -12.88
C PRO A 227 -22.02 22.64 -12.77
N GLY A 228 -21.60 21.51 -13.37
CA GLY A 228 -20.23 20.99 -13.30
C GLY A 228 -19.86 20.25 -12.01
N TYR A 229 -20.85 19.96 -11.15
CA TYR A 229 -20.67 19.19 -9.93
C TYR A 229 -21.40 17.83 -9.95
N GLY A 230 -22.00 17.48 -11.08
CA GLY A 230 -22.66 16.19 -11.25
C GLY A 230 -21.67 15.02 -11.13
N TRP A 231 -20.55 15.10 -11.83
CA TRP A 231 -19.38 14.24 -11.62
C TRP A 231 -18.18 15.06 -11.19
N TYR A 232 -17.61 14.72 -10.04
CA TYR A 232 -16.59 15.50 -9.34
C TYR A 232 -15.32 14.68 -9.17
N PRO A 233 -14.48 14.54 -10.22
CA PRO A 233 -13.27 13.73 -10.18
C PRO A 233 -12.23 14.30 -9.21
N ARG A 234 -11.13 13.58 -8.98
CA ARG A 234 -10.01 14.10 -8.22
C ARG A 234 -9.35 15.30 -8.91
N VAL A 235 -8.65 16.13 -8.14
CA VAL A 235 -8.26 17.48 -8.55
C VAL A 235 -6.81 17.64 -8.99
N SER A 236 -6.05 16.54 -8.98
CA SER A 236 -4.63 16.56 -9.39
C SER A 236 -4.23 15.27 -10.10
N LYS A 237 -3.10 15.31 -10.82
CA LYS A 237 -2.47 14.12 -11.38
C LYS A 237 -2.34 13.02 -10.34
N GLY A 238 -2.73 11.82 -10.68
CA GLY A 238 -2.64 10.64 -9.81
C GLY A 238 -3.03 9.37 -10.53
N GLY A 239 -2.66 8.22 -9.97
CA GLY A 239 -2.96 6.90 -10.53
C GLY A 239 -4.44 6.65 -10.78
N ASP A 240 -5.31 7.40 -10.10
CA ASP A 240 -6.76 7.36 -10.29
C ASP A 240 -7.19 7.55 -11.75
N TYR A 241 -6.40 8.25 -12.55
CA TYR A 241 -6.78 8.57 -13.92
C TYR A 241 -6.46 7.44 -14.90
N TRP A 242 -5.36 6.71 -14.73
CA TRP A 242 -5.08 5.62 -15.65
C TRP A 242 -6.00 4.39 -15.44
N GLN A 243 -6.71 4.28 -14.31
CA GLN A 243 -7.77 3.27 -14.17
C GLN A 243 -8.93 3.48 -15.15
N PHE A 244 -9.21 4.72 -15.57
CA PHE A 244 -10.20 4.98 -16.64
C PHE A 244 -9.72 4.50 -18.00
N TYR A 245 -8.42 4.61 -18.30
CA TYR A 245 -7.86 3.98 -19.49
C TYR A 245 -8.05 2.46 -19.47
N GLN A 246 -7.84 1.83 -18.31
CA GLN A 246 -8.11 0.39 -18.12
C GLN A 246 -9.60 0.05 -18.25
N SER A 247 -10.51 0.95 -17.85
CA SER A 247 -11.96 0.76 -18.03
C SER A 247 -12.34 0.60 -19.50
N PHE A 248 -11.58 1.17 -20.43
CA PHE A 248 -11.72 0.99 -21.88
C PHE A 248 -10.89 -0.16 -22.45
N GLY A 249 -10.34 -1.03 -21.62
CA GLY A 249 -9.56 -2.19 -22.04
C GLY A 249 -8.07 -1.93 -22.21
N GLY A 250 -7.59 -0.72 -21.91
CA GLY A 250 -6.16 -0.37 -21.97
C GLY A 250 -5.35 -1.18 -20.96
N LYS A 251 -4.14 -1.56 -21.36
CA LYS A 251 -3.13 -2.18 -20.50
C LYS A 251 -1.89 -1.30 -20.47
N MET A 252 -1.23 -1.26 -19.31
CA MET A 252 -0.06 -0.40 -19.12
C MET A 252 1.25 -1.09 -19.47
N MET A 253 1.29 -2.43 -19.43
CA MET A 253 2.48 -3.23 -19.66
C MET A 253 2.11 -4.55 -20.34
N ASP A 254 2.99 -5.03 -21.19
CA ASP A 254 2.93 -6.36 -21.77
C ASP A 254 3.59 -7.35 -20.81
N SER A 255 2.83 -8.31 -20.29
CA SER A 255 3.31 -9.29 -19.30
C SER A 255 4.37 -10.24 -19.83
N LYS A 256 4.52 -10.37 -21.16
CA LYS A 256 5.51 -11.28 -21.75
C LYS A 256 6.88 -10.63 -21.93
N SER A 257 6.89 -9.38 -22.38
CA SER A 257 8.13 -8.66 -22.68
C SER A 257 8.55 -7.70 -21.58
N GLY A 258 7.68 -7.42 -20.58
CA GLY A 258 7.93 -6.41 -19.56
C GLY A 258 7.89 -4.96 -20.07
N LYS A 259 7.64 -4.75 -21.37
CA LYS A 259 7.62 -3.41 -21.96
C LYS A 259 6.34 -2.68 -21.65
N LEU A 260 6.41 -1.36 -21.55
CA LEU A 260 5.22 -0.51 -21.46
C LEU A 260 4.36 -0.63 -22.72
N LEU A 261 3.07 -0.45 -22.58
CA LEU A 261 2.08 -0.69 -23.63
C LEU A 261 1.17 0.53 -23.81
N PHE A 262 1.05 1.03 -25.03
CA PHE A 262 0.16 2.10 -25.41
C PHE A 262 -0.85 1.61 -26.44
N ASP A 263 -2.12 1.49 -26.03
CA ASP A 263 -3.24 1.16 -26.91
C ASP A 263 -3.94 2.43 -27.36
N ARG A 264 -3.77 2.77 -28.66
CA ARG A 264 -4.33 4.00 -29.26
C ARG A 264 -5.85 4.10 -29.11
N ASN A 265 -6.54 2.98 -29.32
CA ASN A 265 -8.01 2.98 -29.30
C ASN A 265 -8.53 3.16 -27.87
N ALA A 266 -7.97 2.44 -26.90
CA ALA A 266 -8.33 2.62 -25.50
C ALA A 266 -7.99 4.03 -24.99
N MET A 267 -6.84 4.59 -25.39
CA MET A 267 -6.42 5.95 -25.01
C MET A 267 -7.35 7.01 -25.62
N LYS A 268 -7.73 6.85 -26.89
CA LYS A 268 -8.70 7.73 -27.53
C LYS A 268 -10.05 7.71 -26.81
N LYS A 269 -10.58 6.53 -26.50
CA LYS A 269 -11.84 6.40 -25.75
C LYS A 269 -11.75 7.03 -24.37
N PHE A 270 -10.64 6.83 -23.67
CA PHE A 270 -10.38 7.43 -22.37
C PHE A 270 -10.41 8.97 -22.45
N TYR A 271 -9.71 9.57 -23.41
CA TYR A 271 -9.72 11.03 -23.60
C TYR A 271 -11.09 11.55 -24.03
N ALA A 272 -11.77 10.83 -24.93
CA ALA A 272 -13.10 11.18 -25.40
C ALA A 272 -14.14 11.17 -24.25
N PHE A 273 -14.01 10.25 -23.30
CA PHE A 273 -14.87 10.21 -22.12
C PHE A 273 -14.75 11.50 -21.28
N PHE A 274 -13.55 11.99 -21.00
CA PHE A 274 -13.35 13.23 -20.24
C PHE A 274 -13.80 14.48 -21.01
N ALA A 275 -13.53 14.53 -22.30
CA ALA A 275 -14.04 15.59 -23.16
C ALA A 275 -15.58 15.60 -23.16
N LYS A 276 -16.22 14.43 -23.26
CA LYS A 276 -17.68 14.27 -23.21
C LYS A 276 -18.27 14.69 -21.86
N ALA A 277 -17.60 14.37 -20.76
CA ALA A 277 -18.04 14.79 -19.43
C ALA A 277 -18.13 16.33 -19.28
N VAL A 278 -17.20 17.05 -19.92
CA VAL A 278 -17.22 18.52 -19.96
C VAL A 278 -18.29 19.01 -20.92
N GLU A 279 -18.40 18.44 -22.10
CA GLU A 279 -19.41 18.78 -23.10
C GLU A 279 -20.84 18.67 -22.56
N MET A 280 -21.12 17.59 -21.82
CA MET A 280 -22.41 17.39 -21.16
C MET A 280 -22.61 18.29 -19.93
N GLY A 281 -21.61 19.06 -19.53
CA GLY A 281 -21.64 19.90 -18.33
C GLY A 281 -21.61 19.11 -17.02
N GLY A 282 -21.31 17.81 -17.05
CA GLY A 282 -21.23 16.95 -15.86
C GLY A 282 -20.04 17.29 -14.96
N THR A 283 -18.94 17.77 -15.55
CA THR A 283 -17.77 18.28 -14.84
C THR A 283 -17.27 19.58 -15.46
N ARG A 284 -16.34 20.27 -14.77
CA ARG A 284 -15.82 21.58 -15.19
C ARG A 284 -14.51 21.44 -15.97
N LYS A 285 -14.28 22.34 -16.95
CA LYS A 285 -12.98 22.43 -17.66
C LYS A 285 -11.81 22.72 -16.73
N ASN A 286 -12.01 23.62 -15.75
CA ASN A 286 -11.01 24.09 -14.80
C ASN A 286 -11.09 23.35 -13.47
N HIS A 287 -11.44 22.07 -13.48
CA HIS A 287 -11.58 21.27 -12.26
C HIS A 287 -10.23 20.93 -11.63
N ILE A 288 -9.25 20.61 -12.46
CA ILE A 288 -7.87 20.32 -12.01
C ILE A 288 -7.26 21.56 -11.36
N GLY A 289 -6.60 21.38 -10.22
CA GLY A 289 -6.05 22.46 -9.41
C GLY A 289 -6.99 23.02 -8.34
N THR A 290 -8.24 22.53 -8.26
CA THR A 290 -9.11 22.83 -7.09
C THR A 290 -8.37 22.39 -5.82
N PRO A 291 -8.29 23.23 -4.76
CA PRO A 291 -7.62 22.87 -3.52
C PRO A 291 -8.21 21.60 -2.88
N TRP A 292 -7.35 20.71 -2.38
CA TRP A 292 -7.79 19.45 -1.78
C TRP A 292 -8.76 19.62 -0.61
N ASP A 293 -8.54 20.58 0.27
CA ASP A 293 -9.45 20.85 1.39
C ASP A 293 -10.85 21.27 0.91
N GLN A 294 -10.91 22.07 -0.17
CA GLN A 294 -12.18 22.41 -0.81
C GLN A 294 -12.85 21.17 -1.41
N TRP A 295 -12.09 20.33 -2.12
CA TRP A 295 -12.60 19.11 -2.74
C TRP A 295 -13.21 18.17 -1.69
N TYR A 296 -12.48 17.92 -0.59
CA TYR A 296 -12.97 17.07 0.51
C TYR A 296 -14.23 17.62 1.15
N SER A 297 -14.24 18.90 1.45
CA SER A 297 -15.41 19.58 2.05
C SER A 297 -16.63 19.53 1.13
N GLU A 298 -16.46 19.77 -0.17
CA GLU A 298 -17.55 19.75 -1.16
C GLU A 298 -18.12 18.35 -1.36
N VAL A 299 -17.26 17.32 -1.40
CA VAL A 299 -17.68 15.92 -1.47
C VAL A 299 -18.43 15.52 -0.20
N ALA A 300 -17.84 15.75 0.97
CA ALA A 300 -18.41 15.30 2.24
C ALA A 300 -19.69 16.03 2.65
N SER A 301 -19.91 17.24 2.14
CA SER A 301 -21.13 18.04 2.38
C SER A 301 -22.25 17.78 1.36
N GLY A 302 -22.06 16.93 0.36
CA GLY A 302 -23.05 16.64 -0.67
C GLY A 302 -23.13 17.69 -1.78
N LYS A 303 -22.16 18.58 -1.92
CA LYS A 303 -22.12 19.54 -3.04
C LYS A 303 -21.70 18.87 -4.36
N ALA A 304 -21.08 17.70 -4.32
CA ALA A 304 -20.73 16.85 -5.46
C ALA A 304 -21.72 15.69 -5.58
N GLY A 305 -22.12 15.32 -6.80
CA GLY A 305 -23.08 14.22 -7.03
C GLY A 305 -22.41 12.85 -6.99
N LEU A 306 -21.53 12.59 -7.93
CA LEU A 306 -20.76 11.38 -8.11
C LEU A 306 -19.27 11.74 -8.10
N TRP A 307 -18.41 10.85 -7.58
CA TRP A 307 -16.97 11.08 -7.59
C TRP A 307 -16.17 9.77 -7.55
N HIS A 308 -14.88 9.87 -7.71
CA HIS A 308 -13.95 8.79 -7.43
C HIS A 308 -12.87 9.27 -6.45
N GLY A 309 -12.30 8.34 -5.72
CA GLY A 309 -11.28 8.66 -4.72
C GLY A 309 -10.56 7.42 -4.21
N GLY A 310 -9.84 7.55 -3.11
CA GLY A 310 -9.14 6.43 -2.48
C GLY A 310 -9.86 5.92 -1.23
N THR A 311 -9.56 4.70 -0.83
CA THR A 311 -10.11 4.09 0.40
C THR A 311 -9.79 4.93 1.64
N TRP A 312 -8.60 5.50 1.73
CA TRP A 312 -8.18 6.39 2.85
C TRP A 312 -9.02 7.67 2.99
N HIS A 313 -9.76 8.06 1.95
CA HIS A 313 -10.67 9.21 2.02
C HIS A 313 -11.79 9.00 3.05
N TYR A 314 -12.14 7.74 3.34
CA TYR A 314 -13.13 7.42 4.36
C TYR A 314 -12.75 8.00 5.73
N ALA A 315 -11.49 7.87 6.16
CA ALA A 315 -11.01 8.45 7.42
C ALA A 315 -11.14 9.98 7.41
N ARG A 316 -10.83 10.62 6.28
CA ARG A 316 -10.97 12.08 6.12
C ARG A 316 -12.44 12.50 6.16
N TYR A 317 -13.32 11.83 5.41
CA TYR A 317 -14.74 12.16 5.37
C TYR A 317 -15.40 12.04 6.74
N THR A 318 -15.16 10.94 7.46
CA THR A 318 -15.78 10.67 8.76
C THR A 318 -15.13 11.41 9.93
N GLY A 319 -13.83 11.72 9.80
CA GLY A 319 -13.05 12.47 10.79
C GLY A 319 -13.14 13.98 10.58
N LYS A 320 -12.19 14.58 9.86
CA LYS A 320 -12.07 16.05 9.71
C LYS A 320 -13.31 16.69 9.10
N GLU A 321 -13.93 16.05 8.09
CA GLU A 321 -15.13 16.60 7.44
C GLU A 321 -16.42 16.30 8.20
N GLY A 322 -16.41 15.45 9.21
CA GLY A 322 -17.52 15.17 10.12
C GLY A 322 -18.73 14.46 9.50
N LEU A 323 -18.57 13.78 8.35
CA LEU A 323 -19.65 13.04 7.70
C LEU A 323 -20.14 11.88 8.59
N LYS A 324 -21.37 11.96 9.06
CA LYS A 324 -22.04 10.92 9.85
C LYS A 324 -22.91 10.03 8.96
N GLY A 325 -23.00 8.73 9.32
CA GLY A 325 -23.83 7.77 8.59
C GLY A 325 -23.33 7.53 7.16
N PHE A 326 -22.02 7.34 6.98
CA PHE A 326 -21.40 7.14 5.66
C PHE A 326 -22.14 6.08 4.84
N PHE A 327 -22.36 4.90 5.40
CA PHE A 327 -22.98 3.77 4.69
C PHE A 327 -24.48 3.94 4.38
N ASP A 328 -25.15 4.87 5.05
CA ASP A 328 -26.55 5.20 4.77
C ASP A 328 -26.66 6.26 3.66
N LYS A 329 -25.58 7.00 3.42
CA LYS A 329 -25.53 8.14 2.51
C LYS A 329 -24.70 7.89 1.26
N ILE A 330 -23.70 7.03 1.33
CA ILE A 330 -22.73 6.82 0.27
C ILE A 330 -22.73 5.36 -0.18
N MET A 331 -22.93 5.16 -1.47
CA MET A 331 -22.66 3.92 -2.18
C MET A 331 -21.24 3.97 -2.72
N PHE A 332 -20.51 2.85 -2.66
CA PHE A 332 -19.20 2.72 -3.27
C PHE A 332 -19.07 1.42 -4.08
N SER A 333 -18.24 1.44 -5.10
CA SER A 333 -18.03 0.34 -6.02
C SER A 333 -16.70 0.45 -6.76
N LEU A 334 -16.40 -0.53 -7.61
CA LEU A 334 -15.38 -0.41 -8.64
C LEU A 334 -15.67 0.80 -9.55
N ILE A 335 -14.65 1.31 -10.24
CA ILE A 335 -14.86 2.20 -11.37
C ILE A 335 -15.60 1.42 -12.46
N PRO A 336 -16.69 1.95 -13.03
CA PRO A 336 -17.45 1.28 -14.07
C PRO A 336 -16.61 0.95 -15.32
N ALA A 337 -17.03 -0.07 -16.06
CA ALA A 337 -16.50 -0.31 -17.39
C ALA A 337 -16.66 0.94 -18.28
N GLY A 338 -15.69 1.21 -19.16
CA GLY A 338 -15.72 2.36 -20.05
C GLY A 338 -16.90 2.30 -21.01
N ASP A 339 -17.09 1.14 -21.62
CA ASP A 339 -18.20 0.79 -22.48
C ASP A 339 -18.50 -0.72 -22.33
N LYS A 340 -19.44 -1.25 -23.13
CA LYS A 340 -19.83 -2.67 -23.10
C LYS A 340 -18.70 -3.67 -23.39
N ASN A 341 -17.58 -3.20 -23.96
CA ASN A 341 -16.40 -4.02 -24.27
C ASN A 341 -15.27 -3.80 -23.24
N GLY A 342 -15.49 -2.90 -22.28
CA GLY A 342 -14.56 -2.61 -21.19
C GLY A 342 -14.79 -3.53 -19.99
N ARG A 343 -14.12 -3.18 -18.90
CA ARG A 343 -14.27 -3.89 -17.63
C ARG A 343 -14.33 -2.91 -16.48
N ALA A 344 -15.14 -3.25 -15.47
CA ALA A 344 -15.05 -2.58 -14.19
C ALA A 344 -13.72 -2.95 -13.50
N ASN A 345 -13.10 -1.97 -12.86
CA ASN A 345 -11.80 -2.17 -12.24
C ASN A 345 -11.58 -1.19 -11.09
N THR A 346 -10.50 -1.40 -10.37
CA THR A 346 -9.88 -0.42 -9.49
C THR A 346 -8.37 -0.57 -9.58
N ILE A 347 -7.64 0.32 -8.96
CA ILE A 347 -6.19 0.19 -8.82
C ILE A 347 -5.82 0.09 -7.35
N THR A 348 -4.69 -0.57 -7.09
CA THR A 348 -3.96 -0.47 -5.83
C THR A 348 -2.63 0.23 -6.08
N HIS A 349 -2.20 1.01 -5.11
CA HIS A 349 -0.88 1.65 -5.11
C HIS A 349 -0.31 1.52 -3.70
N PRO A 350 0.09 0.29 -3.33
CA PRO A 350 0.56 0.03 -1.98
C PRO A 350 1.78 0.86 -1.66
N LEU A 351 1.84 1.32 -0.43
CA LEU A 351 3.11 1.71 0.14
C LEU A 351 3.88 0.46 0.54
N VAL A 352 5.20 0.58 0.51
CA VAL A 352 6.11 -0.52 0.81
C VAL A 352 7.17 -0.07 1.80
N TYR A 353 7.51 -0.96 2.72
CA TYR A 353 8.74 -0.85 3.50
C TYR A 353 9.92 -1.30 2.66
N LEU A 354 10.94 -0.48 2.58
CA LEU A 354 12.18 -0.75 1.84
C LEU A 354 13.38 -0.59 2.77
N VAL A 355 14.34 -1.50 2.68
CA VAL A 355 15.64 -1.36 3.35
C VAL A 355 16.57 -0.60 2.42
N THR A 356 17.16 0.50 2.90
CA THR A 356 18.09 1.29 2.10
C THR A 356 19.50 0.68 2.12
N ASN A 357 20.35 1.13 1.21
CA ASN A 357 21.75 0.72 1.14
C ASN A 357 22.64 1.49 2.14
N ARG A 358 22.10 1.69 3.37
CA ARG A 358 22.79 2.35 4.47
C ARG A 358 23.15 1.34 5.57
N GLY A 359 24.19 1.66 6.32
CA GLY A 359 24.59 0.91 7.50
C GLY A 359 25.33 -0.39 7.17
N SER A 360 25.56 -1.18 8.20
CA SER A 360 26.16 -2.51 8.07
C SER A 360 25.13 -3.54 7.61
N GLU A 361 25.61 -4.73 7.21
CA GLU A 361 24.74 -5.87 6.94
C GLU A 361 23.88 -6.24 8.17
N ALA A 362 24.46 -6.14 9.36
CA ALA A 362 23.73 -6.40 10.61
C ALA A 362 22.61 -5.37 10.89
N ASP A 363 22.77 -4.12 10.45
CA ASP A 363 21.71 -3.11 10.55
C ASP A 363 20.59 -3.40 9.55
N ALA A 364 20.96 -3.85 8.34
CA ALA A 364 20.00 -4.23 7.32
C ALA A 364 19.19 -5.48 7.72
N GLU A 365 19.83 -6.46 8.33
CA GLU A 365 19.18 -7.65 8.87
C GLU A 365 18.15 -7.30 9.94
N ILE A 366 18.51 -6.45 10.91
CA ILE A 366 17.56 -5.98 11.93
C ILE A 366 16.43 -5.17 11.30
N ALA A 367 16.74 -4.25 10.37
CA ALA A 367 15.71 -3.49 9.68
C ALA A 367 14.71 -4.39 8.95
N ALA A 368 15.19 -5.44 8.27
CA ALA A 368 14.35 -6.39 7.56
C ALA A 368 13.51 -7.28 8.52
N GLN A 369 14.07 -7.70 9.64
CA GLN A 369 13.33 -8.42 10.69
C GLN A 369 12.21 -7.55 11.28
N LEU A 370 12.48 -6.26 11.56
CA LEU A 370 11.45 -5.33 12.03
C LEU A 370 10.34 -5.17 11.01
N ILE A 371 10.65 -5.06 9.72
CA ILE A 371 9.67 -4.99 8.63
C ILE A 371 8.83 -6.26 8.59
N SER A 372 9.44 -7.43 8.72
CA SER A 372 8.73 -8.71 8.74
C SER A 372 7.73 -8.76 9.90
N ILE A 373 8.14 -8.46 11.12
CA ILE A 373 7.27 -8.45 12.31
C ILE A 373 6.17 -7.39 12.17
N ALA A 374 6.49 -6.18 11.69
CA ALA A 374 5.52 -5.11 11.47
C ALA A 374 4.42 -5.49 10.46
N SER A 375 4.68 -6.49 9.61
CA SER A 375 3.74 -7.01 8.62
C SER A 375 2.75 -8.02 9.16
N GLU A 376 2.88 -8.41 10.43
CA GLU A 376 1.90 -9.31 11.06
C GLU A 376 0.49 -8.70 10.99
N PRO A 377 -0.55 -9.52 10.68
CA PRO A 377 -1.91 -9.03 10.49
C PRO A 377 -2.45 -8.18 11.65
N ARG A 378 -2.09 -8.49 12.90
CA ARG A 378 -2.55 -7.72 14.06
C ARG A 378 -1.90 -6.33 14.12
N ILE A 379 -0.61 -6.24 13.85
CA ILE A 379 0.14 -4.98 13.86
C ILE A 379 -0.31 -4.12 12.68
N ASN A 380 -0.35 -4.70 11.47
CA ASN A 380 -0.80 -4.03 10.25
C ASN A 380 -2.25 -3.51 10.36
N THR A 381 -3.13 -4.24 11.06
CA THR A 381 -4.53 -3.82 11.29
C THR A 381 -4.62 -2.45 11.97
N LEU A 382 -3.71 -2.10 12.88
CA LEU A 382 -3.78 -0.81 13.58
C LEU A 382 -3.61 0.35 12.59
N HIS A 383 -2.64 0.25 11.68
CA HIS A 383 -2.50 1.24 10.60
C HIS A 383 -3.71 1.24 9.67
N ALA A 384 -4.12 0.06 9.19
CA ALA A 384 -5.23 -0.06 8.23
C ALA A 384 -6.51 0.60 8.75
N ILE A 385 -6.92 0.33 9.98
CA ILE A 385 -8.14 0.92 10.58
C ILE A 385 -7.98 2.43 10.79
N LYS A 386 -6.86 2.90 11.32
CA LYS A 386 -6.66 4.32 11.63
C LYS A 386 -6.54 5.21 10.40
N SER A 387 -5.93 4.70 9.35
CA SER A 387 -5.72 5.43 8.09
C SER A 387 -6.78 5.13 7.02
N ALA A 388 -7.68 4.16 7.28
CA ALA A 388 -8.65 3.61 6.33
C ALA A 388 -8.00 3.04 5.05
N HIS A 389 -6.77 2.56 5.17
CA HIS A 389 -6.13 1.71 4.17
C HIS A 389 -6.61 0.26 4.33
N LEU A 390 -6.22 -0.60 3.41
CA LEU A 390 -6.59 -2.01 3.45
C LEU A 390 -5.43 -2.85 4.00
N GLY A 391 -5.76 -3.99 4.57
CA GLY A 391 -4.77 -4.95 5.06
C GLY A 391 -4.02 -5.64 3.93
N ILE A 392 -2.86 -6.18 4.25
CA ILE A 392 -1.91 -6.77 3.30
C ILE A 392 -1.90 -8.29 3.31
N ALA A 393 -2.55 -8.93 4.29
CA ALA A 393 -2.45 -10.36 4.55
C ALA A 393 -3.77 -11.11 4.28
N LYS A 394 -3.66 -12.36 3.84
CA LYS A 394 -4.81 -13.26 3.58
C LYS A 394 -5.61 -13.49 4.87
N SER A 395 -4.94 -13.65 6.00
CA SER A 395 -5.57 -13.84 7.31
C SER A 395 -6.07 -12.55 7.98
N GLN A 396 -5.92 -11.39 7.35
CA GLN A 396 -6.33 -10.10 7.91
C GLN A 396 -7.80 -10.11 8.39
N MET A 397 -8.67 -10.75 7.63
CA MET A 397 -10.08 -10.90 7.98
C MET A 397 -10.33 -11.75 9.25
N SER A 398 -9.34 -12.49 9.73
CA SER A 398 -9.41 -13.25 10.97
C SER A 398 -9.08 -12.40 12.21
N VAL A 399 -8.56 -11.19 12.02
CA VAL A 399 -8.30 -10.24 13.09
C VAL A 399 -9.61 -9.53 13.46
N PRO A 400 -10.18 -9.71 14.68
CA PRO A 400 -11.49 -9.16 15.03
C PRO A 400 -11.59 -7.64 14.87
N LEU A 401 -10.50 -6.90 15.17
CA LEU A 401 -10.47 -5.45 14.97
C LEU A 401 -10.66 -5.07 13.50
N TYR A 402 -10.12 -5.86 12.57
CA TYR A 402 -10.27 -5.64 11.13
C TYR A 402 -11.63 -6.09 10.60
N SER A 403 -12.03 -7.32 10.91
CA SER A 403 -13.28 -7.89 10.40
C SER A 403 -14.53 -7.20 10.94
N ASN A 404 -14.47 -6.60 12.14
CA ASN A 404 -15.56 -5.81 12.71
C ASN A 404 -15.58 -4.35 12.22
N ASP A 405 -14.52 -3.87 11.60
CA ASP A 405 -14.55 -2.57 10.92
C ASP A 405 -15.25 -2.73 9.55
N ARG A 406 -16.43 -2.11 9.45
CA ARG A 406 -17.27 -2.25 8.27
C ARG A 406 -16.60 -1.73 7.01
N TRP A 407 -15.84 -0.61 7.09
CA TRP A 407 -15.17 -0.05 5.94
C TRP A 407 -14.05 -0.96 5.45
N ALA A 408 -13.13 -1.34 6.35
CA ALA A 408 -12.01 -2.21 6.02
C ALA A 408 -12.48 -3.53 5.41
N SER A 409 -13.45 -4.18 6.06
CA SER A 409 -13.96 -5.49 5.64
C SER A 409 -14.70 -5.43 4.29
N GLU A 410 -15.65 -4.47 4.11
CA GLU A 410 -16.40 -4.36 2.86
C GLU A 410 -15.51 -3.87 1.69
N ALA A 411 -14.58 -2.93 1.92
CA ALA A 411 -13.69 -2.44 0.88
C ALA A 411 -12.71 -3.52 0.42
N THR A 412 -12.13 -4.29 1.36
CA THR A 412 -11.26 -5.42 1.03
C THR A 412 -11.98 -6.43 0.14
N GLN A 413 -13.16 -6.86 0.52
CA GLN A 413 -13.90 -7.90 -0.22
C GLN A 413 -14.41 -7.43 -1.58
N ARG A 414 -14.84 -6.17 -1.68
CA ARG A 414 -15.49 -5.64 -2.90
C ARG A 414 -14.52 -5.08 -3.92
N LEU A 415 -13.33 -4.59 -3.48
CA LEU A 415 -12.46 -3.81 -4.33
C LEU A 415 -11.11 -4.51 -4.59
N LEU A 416 -10.44 -4.98 -3.54
CA LEU A 416 -9.06 -5.47 -3.63
C LEU A 416 -8.87 -6.63 -4.63
N PRO A 417 -9.80 -7.60 -4.77
CA PRO A 417 -9.66 -8.67 -5.77
C PRO A 417 -9.67 -8.21 -7.23
N TYR A 418 -10.10 -6.98 -7.49
CA TYR A 418 -10.19 -6.37 -8.83
C TYR A 418 -9.14 -5.29 -9.05
N ALA A 419 -8.26 -5.09 -8.07
CA ALA A 419 -7.25 -4.05 -8.13
C ALA A 419 -6.07 -4.49 -9.01
N SER A 420 -5.66 -3.62 -9.91
CA SER A 420 -4.41 -3.72 -10.63
C SER A 420 -3.42 -2.67 -10.13
N ALA A 421 -2.14 -2.91 -10.33
CA ALA A 421 -1.12 -1.97 -9.90
C ALA A 421 -0.51 -1.19 -11.06
N GLN A 422 0.16 -0.12 -10.71
CA GLN A 422 1.09 0.57 -11.58
C GLN A 422 2.25 -0.36 -11.90
N PRO A 423 2.72 -0.42 -13.17
CA PRO A 423 3.93 -1.18 -13.48
C PRO A 423 5.16 -0.64 -12.75
N ASN A 424 5.96 -1.53 -12.17
CA ASN A 424 7.31 -1.20 -11.73
C ASN A 424 8.23 -1.18 -12.95
N HIS A 425 8.34 -0.03 -13.59
CA HIS A 425 9.13 0.17 -14.79
C HIS A 425 9.74 1.58 -14.75
N THR A 426 11.02 1.71 -15.05
CA THR A 426 11.74 3.00 -15.00
C THR A 426 11.17 4.04 -15.97
N GLY A 427 10.65 3.61 -17.11
CA GLY A 427 9.94 4.44 -18.07
C GLY A 427 8.51 4.81 -17.70
N PHE A 428 7.99 4.36 -16.54
CA PHE A 428 6.58 4.62 -16.20
C PHE A 428 6.31 6.09 -15.91
N ALA A 429 7.20 6.80 -15.24
CA ALA A 429 7.01 8.22 -14.94
C ALA A 429 6.86 9.08 -16.21
N PRO A 430 7.76 9.04 -17.20
CA PRO A 430 7.57 9.75 -18.47
C PRO A 430 6.35 9.25 -19.25
N TYR A 431 6.01 7.95 -19.20
CA TYR A 431 4.78 7.43 -19.80
C TYR A 431 3.55 8.10 -19.20
N PHE A 432 3.45 8.14 -17.87
CA PHE A 432 2.29 8.73 -17.19
C PHE A 432 2.23 10.25 -17.34
N ASP A 433 3.39 10.92 -17.44
CA ASP A 433 3.47 12.36 -17.72
C ASP A 433 2.88 12.70 -19.10
N ALA A 434 3.27 11.96 -20.13
CA ALA A 434 2.73 12.14 -21.49
C ALA A 434 1.22 11.87 -21.53
N MET A 435 0.77 10.76 -20.94
CA MET A 435 -0.65 10.42 -20.86
C MET A 435 -1.46 11.52 -20.13
N TRP A 436 -0.94 12.07 -19.04
CA TRP A 436 -1.58 13.14 -18.27
C TRP A 436 -1.69 14.45 -19.08
N LYS A 437 -0.65 14.85 -19.79
CA LYS A 437 -0.67 16.03 -20.69
C LYS A 437 -1.76 15.87 -21.76
N GLY A 438 -1.81 14.69 -22.39
CA GLY A 438 -2.83 14.37 -23.39
C GLY A 438 -4.25 14.45 -22.82
N LEU A 439 -4.46 13.89 -21.62
CA LEU A 439 -5.74 13.97 -20.91
C LEU A 439 -6.14 15.43 -20.65
N GLN A 440 -5.25 16.26 -20.13
CA GLN A 440 -5.53 17.65 -19.84
C GLN A 440 -5.90 18.43 -21.11
N ALA A 441 -5.19 18.19 -22.23
CA ALA A 441 -5.46 18.83 -23.51
C ALA A 441 -6.86 18.47 -24.06
N ALA A 442 -7.23 17.18 -23.94
CA ALA A 442 -8.57 16.73 -24.36
C ALA A 442 -9.67 17.21 -23.41
N TRP A 443 -9.45 17.14 -22.09
CA TRP A 443 -10.41 17.60 -21.07
C TRP A 443 -10.75 19.08 -21.24
N THR A 444 -9.74 19.92 -21.42
CA THR A 444 -9.92 21.37 -21.58
C THR A 444 -10.40 21.77 -22.98
N GLY A 445 -10.47 20.82 -23.93
CA GLY A 445 -10.82 21.10 -25.32
C GLY A 445 -9.76 21.86 -26.10
N GLN A 446 -8.50 21.86 -25.62
CA GLN A 446 -7.35 22.42 -26.36
C GLN A 446 -7.00 21.57 -27.58
N LYS A 447 -7.23 20.25 -27.49
CA LYS A 447 -7.03 19.29 -28.57
C LYS A 447 -8.21 18.33 -28.66
N SER A 448 -8.48 17.82 -29.86
CA SER A 448 -9.38 16.67 -29.96
C SER A 448 -8.75 15.44 -29.34
N PRO A 449 -9.53 14.43 -28.88
CA PRO A 449 -9.00 13.17 -28.36
C PRO A 449 -8.01 12.50 -29.31
N GLU A 450 -8.27 12.51 -30.61
CA GLU A 450 -7.40 11.97 -31.68
C GLU A 450 -6.06 12.69 -31.73
N SER A 451 -6.08 14.02 -31.74
CA SER A 451 -4.85 14.83 -31.78
C SER A 451 -4.03 14.65 -30.51
N ALA A 452 -4.70 14.59 -29.35
CA ALA A 452 -4.01 14.32 -28.06
C ALA A 452 -3.34 12.94 -28.04
N VAL A 453 -3.98 11.90 -28.58
CA VAL A 453 -3.39 10.55 -28.71
C VAL A 453 -2.15 10.57 -29.59
N SER A 454 -2.21 11.27 -30.73
CA SER A 454 -1.07 11.36 -31.67
C SER A 454 0.14 12.04 -31.04
N ASP A 455 -0.07 13.10 -30.27
CA ASP A 455 1.01 13.80 -29.59
C ASP A 455 1.65 12.92 -28.50
N VAL A 456 0.80 12.25 -27.70
CA VAL A 456 1.26 11.34 -26.65
C VAL A 456 2.06 10.19 -27.23
N GLU A 457 1.60 9.60 -28.35
CA GLU A 457 2.35 8.55 -29.04
C GLU A 457 3.72 9.05 -29.49
N ALA A 458 3.80 10.24 -30.10
CA ALA A 458 5.06 10.82 -30.54
C ALA A 458 6.02 11.06 -29.36
N GLU A 459 5.51 11.61 -28.25
CA GLU A 459 6.30 11.83 -27.03
C GLU A 459 6.80 10.51 -26.44
N LEU A 460 5.94 9.47 -26.39
CA LEU A 460 6.32 8.16 -25.85
C LEU A 460 7.37 7.45 -26.72
N ARG A 461 7.25 7.52 -28.06
CA ARG A 461 8.26 6.98 -28.95
C ARG A 461 9.62 7.67 -28.78
N ALA A 462 9.61 8.99 -28.59
CA ALA A 462 10.84 9.76 -28.37
C ALA A 462 11.50 9.44 -27.03
N ASN A 463 10.71 9.30 -25.96
CA ASN A 463 11.23 9.16 -24.61
C ASN A 463 11.56 7.70 -24.24
N LEU A 464 10.85 6.71 -24.77
CA LEU A 464 10.94 5.31 -24.36
C LEU A 464 11.54 4.39 -25.44
N GLY A 465 11.61 4.83 -26.70
CA GLY A 465 12.25 4.07 -27.77
C GLY A 465 11.74 2.64 -27.88
N SER A 466 12.63 1.67 -27.60
CA SER A 466 12.31 0.25 -27.66
C SER A 466 11.52 -0.28 -26.45
N ASP A 467 11.39 0.49 -25.38
CA ASP A 467 10.77 0.04 -24.12
C ASP A 467 9.25 0.24 -24.13
N ILE A 468 8.70 0.68 -25.26
CA ILE A 468 7.26 0.81 -25.45
C ILE A 468 6.75 0.05 -26.68
N ILE A 469 5.63 -0.63 -26.51
CA ILE A 469 4.84 -1.24 -27.58
C ILE A 469 3.62 -0.34 -27.84
N ILE A 470 3.45 0.07 -29.07
CA ILE A 470 2.30 0.87 -29.52
C ILE A 470 1.45 0.03 -30.47
N ARG A 471 0.14 -0.04 -30.20
CA ARG A 471 -0.83 -0.80 -30.97
C ARG A 471 -2.18 -0.08 -31.13
#